data_d1ff380f9ca28375eeb48b4477e280d7
#
_entry.id   d1ff380f9ca28375eeb48b4477e280d7
#
_cell.length_a   1.000
_cell.length_b   1.000
_cell.length_c   1.000
_cell.angle_alpha   90.00
_cell.angle_beta   90.00
_cell.angle_gamma   90.00
#
_symmetry.space_group_name_H-M   'P 1'
#
loop_
_entity.id
_entity.type
_entity.pdbx_description
1 polymer ?
#
loop_
_entity_poly.entity_id
_entity_poly.type
_entity_poly.pdbx_seq_one_letter_code
_entity_poly.pdbx_strand_id
1 'polypeptide(L)'
;MPLTENVDVLIVGSGPAGMSTALHLMDADRNWNGRVVIVDKAIHPRDKLCGGGITNGGDNILEGLGLRYDGPQVVVQELELIYRGHSHVMNADPVFRVVRRNEFDHWLARHGQSRGLTLRQGEAVTSVVPKRDRIEVVTERAVFHAKVVVAADGSNSTVLKELKWNRTAGQARLLEILTSEAPDDRAFRDGVAVFDFSQAGSGLQGYYWEFPSLIDGQAFLNRGVFDSRVQTKRPRAALKQVLSESLTNRGRDLADFPIKGHPIRRFRSDFPVSAPRILLAGDSAGVDPLLGEGISYALGYGQVAAEAIVDAFARNDLSFVSYADRIQAHPLLSGLKTRVAISKLIYWPKLIWQQELAWRFSSMILGGFQRYRQGFGTRP
;
A
#
# COMPACT_ATOMS: atom_id res chain seq x y z
N MET A 1 31.19 8.90 19.51
CA MET A 1 30.24 9.70 18.74
C MET A 1 29.72 8.84 17.61
N PRO A 2 28.44 8.88 17.22
CA PRO A 2 27.99 8.15 16.07
C PRO A 2 28.71 8.61 14.81
N LEU A 3 28.96 7.67 13.89
CA LEU A 3 29.61 7.94 12.61
C LEU A 3 28.78 8.90 11.79
N THR A 4 29.38 9.97 11.26
CA THR A 4 28.68 10.88 10.33
C THR A 4 28.93 10.46 8.90
N GLU A 5 27.85 10.29 8.11
CA GLU A 5 27.89 9.82 6.73
C GLU A 5 27.19 10.81 5.81
N ASN A 6 27.82 11.14 4.68
CA ASN A 6 27.22 11.96 3.64
C ASN A 6 26.62 11.05 2.55
N VAL A 7 25.36 11.24 2.23
CA VAL A 7 24.65 10.49 1.20
C VAL A 7 23.87 11.43 0.30
N ASP A 8 23.71 11.09 -0.96
CA ASP A 8 22.86 11.86 -1.86
C ASP A 8 21.39 11.61 -1.55
N VAL A 9 21.00 10.35 -1.38
CA VAL A 9 19.62 9.95 -1.09
C VAL A 9 19.59 9.00 0.09
N LEU A 10 18.85 9.37 1.13
CA LEU A 10 18.52 8.48 2.24
C LEU A 10 17.05 8.07 2.14
N ILE A 11 16.79 6.79 2.01
CA ILE A 11 15.43 6.22 1.98
C ILE A 11 15.13 5.63 3.36
N VAL A 12 14.08 6.10 4.00
CA VAL A 12 13.64 5.60 5.31
C VAL A 12 12.49 4.61 5.11
N GLY A 13 12.77 3.34 5.34
CA GLY A 13 11.85 2.21 5.14
C GLY A 13 12.17 1.39 3.90
N SER A 14 12.28 0.07 4.07
CA SER A 14 12.57 -0.94 3.03
C SER A 14 11.33 -1.74 2.61
N GLY A 15 10.13 -1.17 2.80
CA GLY A 15 8.90 -1.70 2.21
C GLY A 15 8.84 -1.47 0.70
N PRO A 16 7.72 -1.86 0.03
CA PRO A 16 7.60 -1.76 -1.43
C PRO A 16 7.90 -0.36 -1.99
N ALA A 17 7.52 0.72 -1.30
CA ALA A 17 7.80 2.08 -1.76
C ALA A 17 9.29 2.42 -1.74
N GLY A 18 9.97 2.12 -0.63
CA GLY A 18 11.40 2.43 -0.50
C GLY A 18 12.27 1.57 -1.41
N MET A 19 11.97 0.27 -1.49
CA MET A 19 12.69 -0.63 -2.39
C MET A 19 12.45 -0.28 -3.85
N SER A 20 11.20 0.05 -4.24
CA SER A 20 10.90 0.51 -5.60
C SER A 20 11.63 1.81 -5.93
N THR A 21 11.70 2.79 -5.00
CA THR A 21 12.48 4.01 -5.22
C THR A 21 13.94 3.69 -5.52
N ALA A 22 14.57 2.87 -4.69
CA ALA A 22 15.98 2.54 -4.84
C ALA A 22 16.26 1.75 -6.13
N LEU A 23 15.41 0.78 -6.44
CA LEU A 23 15.53 -0.03 -7.66
C LEU A 23 15.38 0.81 -8.93
N HIS A 24 14.43 1.74 -8.98
CA HIS A 24 14.26 2.63 -10.13
C HIS A 24 15.41 3.65 -10.27
N LEU A 25 16.00 4.12 -9.15
CA LEU A 25 17.21 4.94 -9.22
C LEU A 25 18.37 4.16 -9.86
N MET A 26 18.57 2.91 -9.44
CA MET A 26 19.62 2.03 -9.98
C MET A 26 19.39 1.66 -11.46
N ASP A 27 18.12 1.51 -11.85
CA ASP A 27 17.74 1.22 -13.25
C ASP A 27 17.96 2.44 -14.13
N ALA A 28 17.68 3.64 -13.65
CA ALA A 28 17.91 4.89 -14.37
C ALA A 28 19.40 5.16 -14.62
N ASP A 29 20.27 4.91 -13.64
CA ASP A 29 21.73 5.03 -13.77
C ASP A 29 22.43 4.24 -12.65
N ARG A 30 23.32 3.31 -13.02
CA ARG A 30 24.12 2.53 -12.08
C ARG A 30 25.03 3.39 -11.18
N ASN A 31 25.31 4.63 -11.58
CA ASN A 31 26.06 5.60 -10.75
C ASN A 31 25.33 6.00 -9.46
N TRP A 32 24.05 5.62 -9.30
CA TRP A 32 23.35 5.75 -8.02
C TRP A 32 23.86 4.76 -6.97
N ASN A 33 24.57 3.70 -7.36
CA ASN A 33 25.21 2.79 -6.41
C ASN A 33 26.20 3.55 -5.51
N GLY A 34 26.16 3.29 -4.20
CA GLY A 34 26.94 4.01 -3.20
C GLY A 34 26.47 5.43 -2.87
N ARG A 35 25.52 5.99 -3.62
CA ARG A 35 24.92 7.31 -3.39
C ARG A 35 23.56 7.23 -2.65
N VAL A 36 22.96 6.03 -2.66
CA VAL A 36 21.66 5.73 -2.06
C VAL A 36 21.87 4.78 -0.88
N VAL A 37 21.33 5.15 0.28
CA VAL A 37 21.28 4.30 1.46
C VAL A 37 19.84 4.13 1.88
N ILE A 38 19.45 2.88 2.17
CA ILE A 38 18.15 2.55 2.73
C ILE A 38 18.36 2.16 4.20
N VAL A 39 17.55 2.73 5.10
CA VAL A 39 17.54 2.35 6.52
C VAL A 39 16.15 1.81 6.88
N ASP A 40 16.11 0.71 7.62
CA ASP A 40 14.87 0.16 8.16
C ASP A 40 15.08 -0.32 9.60
N LYS A 41 14.14 -0.02 10.48
CA LYS A 41 14.15 -0.50 11.87
C LYS A 41 13.97 -2.01 11.99
N ALA A 42 13.35 -2.64 10.98
CA ALA A 42 13.12 -4.08 10.95
C ALA A 42 14.26 -4.81 10.22
N ILE A 43 14.34 -6.11 10.43
CA ILE A 43 15.20 -7.05 9.71
C ILE A 43 14.30 -7.98 8.89
N HIS A 44 14.56 -8.12 7.60
CA HIS A 44 13.82 -9.04 6.74
C HIS A 44 14.28 -10.50 6.94
N PRO A 45 13.34 -11.48 6.85
CA PRO A 45 11.90 -11.32 6.66
C PRO A 45 11.21 -10.77 7.91
N ARG A 46 10.24 -9.87 7.73
CA ARG A 46 9.51 -9.23 8.83
C ARG A 46 8.01 -9.29 8.62
N ASP A 47 7.27 -9.45 9.71
CA ASP A 47 5.81 -9.37 9.66
C ASP A 47 5.35 -7.93 9.31
N LYS A 48 4.39 -7.87 8.40
CA LYS A 48 3.64 -6.66 8.09
C LYS A 48 2.20 -7.04 7.79
N LEU A 49 1.29 -6.53 8.59
CA LEU A 49 -0.14 -6.74 8.44
C LEU A 49 -0.64 -6.20 7.10
N CYS A 50 -1.28 -7.04 6.30
CA CYS A 50 -1.79 -6.68 4.97
C CYS A 50 -2.57 -7.85 4.36
N GLY A 51 -3.68 -7.58 3.68
CA GLY A 51 -4.37 -8.58 2.85
C GLY A 51 -3.52 -9.18 1.72
N GLY A 52 -2.43 -8.53 1.35
CA GLY A 52 -1.43 -9.08 0.42
C GLY A 52 -1.75 -8.88 -1.07
N GLY A 53 -2.80 -8.16 -1.44
CA GLY A 53 -3.19 -7.97 -2.84
C GLY A 53 -2.20 -7.13 -3.64
N ILE A 54 -1.74 -7.64 -4.78
CA ILE A 54 -0.95 -6.95 -5.81
C ILE A 54 -1.75 -7.00 -7.10
N THR A 55 -2.14 -5.84 -7.62
CA THR A 55 -2.84 -5.72 -8.90
C THR A 55 -1.88 -5.69 -10.08
N ASN A 56 -2.41 -5.86 -11.30
CA ASN A 56 -1.62 -5.78 -12.54
C ASN A 56 -0.80 -4.49 -12.63
N GLY A 57 -1.29 -3.37 -12.03
CA GLY A 57 -0.53 -2.14 -11.96
C GLY A 57 0.78 -2.27 -11.18
N GLY A 58 0.78 -3.07 -10.10
CA GLY A 58 1.99 -3.39 -9.35
C GLY A 58 2.91 -4.34 -10.11
N ASP A 59 2.35 -5.38 -10.75
CA ASP A 59 3.11 -6.32 -11.58
C ASP A 59 3.81 -5.59 -12.74
N ASN A 60 3.13 -4.68 -13.44
CA ASN A 60 3.72 -3.89 -14.53
C ASN A 60 4.92 -3.04 -14.08
N ILE A 61 4.87 -2.49 -12.85
CA ILE A 61 6.01 -1.72 -12.30
C ILE A 61 7.19 -2.64 -12.03
N LEU A 62 6.95 -3.84 -11.48
CA LEU A 62 8.00 -4.83 -11.24
C LEU A 62 8.59 -5.32 -12.56
N GLU A 63 7.77 -5.61 -13.57
CA GLU A 63 8.20 -6.03 -14.90
C GLU A 63 9.03 -4.94 -15.59
N GLY A 64 8.68 -3.66 -15.41
CA GLY A 64 9.48 -2.52 -15.86
C GLY A 64 10.91 -2.51 -15.29
N LEU A 65 11.10 -3.06 -14.09
CA LEU A 65 12.41 -3.27 -13.45
C LEU A 65 13.08 -4.60 -13.83
N GLY A 66 12.49 -5.39 -14.74
CA GLY A 66 12.93 -6.75 -15.05
C GLY A 66 12.74 -7.72 -13.88
N LEU A 67 11.76 -7.48 -13.02
CA LEU A 67 11.46 -8.28 -11.84
C LEU A 67 10.09 -8.95 -12.00
N ARG A 68 10.03 -10.24 -11.67
CA ARG A 68 8.78 -11.00 -11.57
C ARG A 68 8.81 -11.77 -10.25
N TYR A 69 7.78 -11.56 -9.41
CA TYR A 69 7.71 -12.28 -8.15
C TYR A 69 7.52 -13.79 -8.39
N ASP A 70 8.41 -14.57 -7.86
CA ASP A 70 8.49 -16.04 -7.99
C ASP A 70 8.27 -16.78 -6.65
N GLY A 71 7.96 -16.05 -5.59
CA GLY A 71 7.67 -16.60 -4.27
C GLY A 71 6.23 -17.12 -4.12
N PRO A 72 5.87 -17.64 -2.93
CA PRO A 72 4.54 -18.16 -2.64
C PRO A 72 3.46 -17.08 -2.86
N GLN A 73 2.45 -17.44 -3.68
CA GLN A 73 1.36 -16.55 -4.05
C GLN A 73 0.12 -17.34 -4.45
N VAL A 74 -1.04 -16.72 -4.34
CA VAL A 74 -2.28 -17.24 -4.91
C VAL A 74 -2.76 -16.25 -5.98
N VAL A 75 -3.00 -16.76 -7.18
CA VAL A 75 -3.57 -15.97 -8.28
C VAL A 75 -5.08 -15.93 -8.11
N VAL A 76 -5.62 -14.72 -7.95
CA VAL A 76 -7.07 -14.51 -7.88
C VAL A 76 -7.60 -14.26 -9.28
N GLN A 77 -8.50 -15.13 -9.72
CA GLN A 77 -9.17 -15.08 -11.02
C GLN A 77 -10.61 -14.61 -10.90
N GLU A 78 -11.21 -14.82 -9.73
CA GLU A 78 -12.59 -14.44 -9.44
C GLU A 78 -12.65 -13.51 -8.22
N LEU A 79 -13.30 -12.37 -8.39
CA LEU A 79 -13.61 -11.44 -7.31
C LEU A 79 -15.11 -11.47 -7.03
N GLU A 80 -15.49 -11.92 -5.84
CA GLU A 80 -16.86 -11.91 -5.38
C GLU A 80 -17.12 -10.66 -4.52
N LEU A 81 -18.03 -9.81 -4.99
CA LEU A 81 -18.51 -8.63 -4.27
C LEU A 81 -19.88 -8.94 -3.65
N ILE A 82 -19.98 -8.92 -2.34
CA ILE A 82 -21.20 -9.22 -1.60
C ILE A 82 -21.78 -7.96 -1.00
N TYR A 83 -23.10 -7.78 -1.13
CA TYR A 83 -23.87 -6.75 -0.44
C TYR A 83 -25.25 -7.28 -0.07
N ARG A 84 -25.51 -7.45 1.23
CA ARG A 84 -26.84 -7.83 1.77
C ARG A 84 -27.43 -9.06 1.11
N GLY A 85 -26.65 -10.12 0.93
CA GLY A 85 -27.08 -11.37 0.31
C GLY A 85 -27.12 -11.36 -1.23
N HIS A 86 -26.82 -10.22 -1.86
CA HIS A 86 -26.58 -10.16 -3.30
C HIS A 86 -25.09 -10.29 -3.57
N SER A 87 -24.72 -11.17 -4.49
CA SER A 87 -23.35 -11.37 -4.92
C SER A 87 -23.21 -10.91 -6.38
N HIS A 88 -22.08 -10.27 -6.66
CA HIS A 88 -21.64 -9.93 -8.01
C HIS A 88 -20.23 -10.47 -8.22
N VAL A 89 -20.08 -11.27 -9.26
CA VAL A 89 -18.81 -11.93 -9.59
C VAL A 89 -18.14 -11.21 -10.76
N MET A 90 -16.87 -10.90 -10.60
CA MET A 90 -16.01 -10.32 -11.62
C MET A 90 -14.86 -11.27 -11.90
N ASN A 91 -14.65 -11.62 -13.16
CA ASN A 91 -13.56 -12.49 -13.59
C ASN A 91 -12.51 -11.71 -14.38
N ALA A 92 -11.24 -12.01 -14.12
CA ALA A 92 -10.12 -11.57 -14.92
C ALA A 92 -8.93 -12.53 -14.69
N ASP A 93 -7.99 -12.56 -15.62
CA ASP A 93 -6.82 -13.43 -15.54
C ASP A 93 -5.52 -12.60 -15.61
N PRO A 94 -4.95 -12.26 -14.45
CA PRO A 94 -5.54 -12.29 -13.10
C PRO A 94 -6.33 -11.03 -12.76
N VAL A 95 -7.19 -11.10 -11.72
CA VAL A 95 -7.76 -9.91 -11.07
C VAL A 95 -6.67 -9.22 -10.24
N PHE A 96 -5.99 -9.99 -9.38
CA PHE A 96 -4.81 -9.62 -8.60
C PHE A 96 -4.13 -10.89 -8.05
N ARG A 97 -2.95 -10.72 -7.44
CA ARG A 97 -2.24 -11.78 -6.73
C ARG A 97 -2.26 -11.51 -5.24
N VAL A 98 -2.34 -12.56 -4.43
CA VAL A 98 -2.20 -12.48 -2.97
C VAL A 98 -0.85 -13.05 -2.58
N VAL A 99 -0.04 -12.23 -1.91
CA VAL A 99 1.29 -12.57 -1.40
C VAL A 99 1.37 -12.35 0.10
N ARG A 100 2.31 -13.01 0.77
CA ARG A 100 2.67 -12.66 2.15
C ARG A 100 3.74 -11.58 2.17
N ARG A 101 3.52 -10.53 2.98
CA ARG A 101 4.41 -9.37 3.05
C ARG A 101 5.80 -9.68 3.59
N ASN A 102 5.91 -10.65 4.52
CA ASN A 102 7.22 -11.10 5.01
C ASN A 102 8.07 -11.67 3.86
N GLU A 103 7.49 -12.44 2.97
CA GLU A 103 8.15 -13.05 1.82
C GLU A 103 8.38 -12.04 0.69
N PHE A 104 7.35 -11.30 0.30
CA PHE A 104 7.43 -10.33 -0.79
C PHE A 104 8.39 -9.17 -0.49
N ASP A 105 8.32 -8.58 0.71
CA ASP A 105 9.22 -7.50 1.09
C ASP A 105 10.67 -8.00 1.20
N HIS A 106 10.87 -9.23 1.72
CA HIS A 106 12.18 -9.86 1.77
C HIS A 106 12.75 -10.14 0.37
N TRP A 107 11.90 -10.63 -0.54
CA TRP A 107 12.26 -10.85 -1.93
C TRP A 107 12.72 -9.55 -2.61
N LEU A 108 11.97 -8.44 -2.45
CA LEU A 108 12.39 -7.12 -2.95
C LEU A 108 13.73 -6.68 -2.35
N ALA A 109 13.91 -6.85 -1.04
CA ALA A 109 15.15 -6.48 -0.34
C ALA A 109 16.36 -7.26 -0.89
N ARG A 110 16.22 -8.58 -1.10
CA ARG A 110 17.26 -9.43 -1.69
C ARG A 110 17.62 -9.01 -3.11
N HIS A 111 16.62 -8.71 -3.94
CA HIS A 111 16.87 -8.22 -5.30
C HIS A 111 17.59 -6.87 -5.31
N GLY A 112 17.24 -5.97 -4.40
CA GLY A 112 17.95 -4.71 -4.24
C GLY A 112 19.41 -4.92 -3.84
N GLN A 113 19.66 -5.75 -2.83
CA GLN A 113 21.02 -6.06 -2.37
C GLN A 113 21.88 -6.77 -3.44
N SER A 114 21.28 -7.70 -4.20
CA SER A 114 21.98 -8.38 -5.31
C SER A 114 22.37 -7.42 -6.46
N ARG A 115 21.66 -6.30 -6.60
CA ARG A 115 22.00 -5.21 -7.51
C ARG A 115 22.96 -4.17 -6.93
N GLY A 116 23.43 -4.37 -5.68
CA GLY A 116 24.40 -3.52 -5.00
C GLY A 116 23.82 -2.40 -4.13
N LEU A 117 22.49 -2.40 -3.87
CA LEU A 117 21.87 -1.41 -2.98
C LEU A 117 22.34 -1.60 -1.54
N THR A 118 22.71 -0.50 -0.89
CA THR A 118 23.05 -0.47 0.54
C THR A 118 21.78 -0.42 1.37
N LEU A 119 21.44 -1.56 2.00
CA LEU A 119 20.30 -1.70 2.91
C LEU A 119 20.78 -1.96 4.33
N ARG A 120 20.50 -1.04 5.25
CA ARG A 120 20.78 -1.15 6.69
C ARG A 120 19.52 -1.54 7.42
N GLN A 121 19.49 -2.75 7.86
CA GLN A 121 18.39 -3.34 8.62
C GLN A 121 18.66 -3.28 10.13
N GLY A 122 17.58 -3.26 10.93
CA GLY A 122 17.66 -3.11 12.38
C GLY A 122 18.25 -1.75 12.77
N GLU A 123 17.98 -0.70 11.98
CA GLU A 123 18.49 0.65 12.20
C GLU A 123 17.34 1.66 12.17
N ALA A 124 16.86 2.04 13.34
CA ALA A 124 15.72 2.95 13.48
C ALA A 124 16.16 4.42 13.35
N VAL A 125 15.38 5.19 12.58
CA VAL A 125 15.48 6.65 12.56
C VAL A 125 14.87 7.22 13.84
N THR A 126 15.61 8.08 14.53
CA THR A 126 15.19 8.70 15.79
C THR A 126 14.96 10.21 15.67
N SER A 127 15.59 10.87 14.68
CA SER A 127 15.40 12.30 14.43
C SER A 127 15.59 12.64 12.95
N VAL A 128 14.85 13.66 12.48
CA VAL A 128 14.95 14.21 11.12
C VAL A 128 14.89 15.72 11.21
N VAL A 129 16.00 16.39 10.90
CA VAL A 129 16.13 17.85 11.04
C VAL A 129 16.52 18.47 9.71
N PRO A 130 15.63 19.20 9.04
CA PRO A 130 15.97 19.97 7.86
C PRO A 130 16.97 21.08 8.19
N LYS A 131 18.06 21.14 7.41
CA LYS A 131 19.05 22.22 7.41
C LYS A 131 18.95 22.99 6.06
N ARG A 132 19.72 24.05 5.93
CA ARG A 132 19.70 24.88 4.72
C ARG A 132 20.09 24.10 3.45
N ASP A 133 21.11 23.26 3.54
CA ASP A 133 21.76 22.57 2.42
C ASP A 133 21.58 21.05 2.43
N ARG A 134 21.02 20.46 3.50
CA ARG A 134 20.87 19.03 3.70
C ARG A 134 19.75 18.71 4.68
N ILE A 135 19.42 17.44 4.79
CA ILE A 135 18.60 16.89 5.89
C ILE A 135 19.53 16.09 6.79
N GLU A 136 19.57 16.42 8.08
CA GLU A 136 20.26 15.63 9.08
C GLU A 136 19.30 14.56 9.63
N VAL A 137 19.67 13.31 9.47
CA VAL A 137 18.88 12.16 9.95
C VAL A 137 19.72 11.39 10.96
N VAL A 138 19.22 11.27 12.18
CA VAL A 138 19.87 10.51 13.25
C VAL A 138 19.20 9.14 13.33
N THR A 139 20.03 8.11 13.37
CA THR A 139 19.63 6.75 13.67
C THR A 139 20.26 6.30 14.99
N GLU A 140 20.01 5.07 15.39
CA GLU A 140 20.66 4.47 16.57
C GLU A 140 22.17 4.23 16.36
N ARG A 141 22.67 4.22 15.11
CA ARG A 141 24.05 3.85 14.76
C ARG A 141 24.85 4.96 14.08
N ALA A 142 24.17 5.89 13.38
CA ALA A 142 24.83 6.89 12.56
C ALA A 142 24.07 8.22 12.54
N VAL A 143 24.77 9.26 12.08
CA VAL A 143 24.17 10.54 11.66
C VAL A 143 24.35 10.66 10.15
N PHE A 144 23.26 10.73 9.40
CA PHE A 144 23.31 10.94 7.96
C PHE A 144 23.11 12.42 7.63
N HIS A 145 23.96 12.94 6.77
CA HIS A 145 23.78 14.19 6.07
C HIS A 145 23.31 13.89 4.65
N ALA A 146 22.00 13.89 4.44
CA ALA A 146 21.38 13.55 3.15
C ALA A 146 21.04 14.78 2.33
N LYS A 147 21.31 14.78 1.02
CA LYS A 147 20.82 15.81 0.10
C LYS A 147 19.33 15.69 -0.09
N VAL A 148 18.80 14.46 -0.14
CA VAL A 148 17.37 14.14 -0.28
C VAL A 148 17.01 13.01 0.71
N VAL A 149 15.85 13.12 1.34
CA VAL A 149 15.23 12.07 2.16
C VAL A 149 13.92 11.61 1.53
N VAL A 150 13.77 10.31 1.36
CA VAL A 150 12.50 9.68 0.96
C VAL A 150 11.87 9.01 2.18
N ALA A 151 10.74 9.53 2.64
CA ALA A 151 9.95 8.91 3.70
C ALA A 151 9.08 7.79 3.11
N ALA A 152 9.54 6.55 3.25
CA ALA A 152 8.86 5.32 2.83
C ALA A 152 8.55 4.41 4.05
N ASP A 153 8.47 5.00 5.24
CA ASP A 153 8.36 4.34 6.54
C ASP A 153 6.90 4.06 6.98
N GLY A 154 5.97 4.15 6.02
CA GLY A 154 4.62 3.65 6.16
C GLY A 154 3.67 4.58 6.95
N SER A 155 2.53 4.02 7.36
CA SER A 155 1.43 4.80 7.98
C SER A 155 1.79 5.43 9.31
N ASN A 156 2.72 4.82 10.06
CA ASN A 156 3.23 5.32 11.35
C ASN A 156 4.58 6.05 11.18
N SER A 157 4.74 6.78 10.09
CA SER A 157 5.98 7.45 9.71
C SER A 157 6.64 8.23 10.84
N THR A 158 7.89 7.88 11.12
CA THR A 158 8.76 8.63 12.03
C THR A 158 9.18 9.94 11.37
N VAL A 159 9.46 9.93 10.07
CA VAL A 159 9.83 11.15 9.33
C VAL A 159 8.74 12.22 9.45
N LEU A 160 7.46 11.85 9.22
CA LEU A 160 6.35 12.78 9.40
C LEU A 160 6.21 13.30 10.85
N LYS A 161 6.51 12.46 11.83
CA LYS A 161 6.49 12.85 13.23
C LYS A 161 7.54 13.90 13.53
N GLU A 162 8.77 13.66 13.11
CA GLU A 162 9.90 14.56 13.35
C GLU A 162 9.74 15.89 12.61
N LEU A 163 9.15 15.87 11.40
CA LEU A 163 8.78 17.07 10.65
C LEU A 163 7.55 17.80 11.23
N LYS A 164 6.92 17.26 12.27
CA LYS A 164 5.69 17.78 12.89
C LYS A 164 4.51 17.88 11.91
N TRP A 165 4.50 17.05 10.86
CA TRP A 165 3.37 16.95 9.95
C TRP A 165 2.25 16.11 10.59
N ASN A 166 1.00 16.42 10.24
CA ASN A 166 -0.15 15.73 10.84
C ASN A 166 -0.23 14.25 10.42
N ARG A 167 0.36 13.36 11.23
CA ARG A 167 0.40 11.91 10.98
C ARG A 167 -0.99 11.24 11.02
N THR A 168 -1.94 11.78 11.75
CA THR A 168 -3.28 11.19 11.88
C THR A 168 -4.23 11.60 10.78
N ALA A 169 -3.82 12.59 9.95
CA ALA A 169 -4.62 13.00 8.81
C ALA A 169 -4.83 11.84 7.84
N GLY A 170 -6.10 11.49 7.60
CA GLY A 170 -6.44 10.44 6.64
C GLY A 170 -6.20 9.00 7.11
N GLN A 171 -6.12 8.72 8.41
CA GLN A 171 -5.97 7.34 8.88
C GLN A 171 -7.26 6.52 8.69
N ALA A 172 -7.14 5.43 7.94
CA ALA A 172 -8.05 4.31 7.89
C ALA A 172 -7.63 3.27 8.94
N ARG A 173 -8.51 2.31 9.23
CA ARG A 173 -8.28 1.25 10.22
C ARG A 173 -8.54 -0.11 9.61
N LEU A 174 -7.79 -1.11 10.04
CA LEU A 174 -8.10 -2.50 9.72
C LEU A 174 -7.85 -3.42 10.91
N LEU A 175 -8.58 -4.53 10.93
CA LEU A 175 -8.30 -5.72 11.73
C LEU A 175 -8.16 -6.92 10.79
N GLU A 176 -7.30 -7.84 11.15
CA GLU A 176 -6.96 -9.04 10.37
C GLU A 176 -6.81 -10.24 11.28
N ILE A 177 -7.22 -11.38 10.78
CA ILE A 177 -6.95 -12.72 11.31
C ILE A 177 -6.52 -13.64 10.16
N LEU A 178 -5.94 -14.77 10.51
CA LEU A 178 -5.62 -15.87 9.59
C LEU A 178 -6.36 -17.12 10.05
N THR A 179 -7.08 -17.74 9.13
CA THR A 179 -7.77 -19.00 9.38
C THR A 179 -7.22 -20.10 8.48
N SER A 180 -6.90 -21.25 9.03
CA SER A 180 -6.50 -22.42 8.26
C SER A 180 -7.67 -22.94 7.44
N GLU A 181 -7.44 -23.32 6.20
CA GLU A 181 -8.45 -23.82 5.28
C GLU A 181 -7.98 -25.09 4.57
N ALA A 182 -8.93 -25.83 3.99
CA ALA A 182 -8.60 -26.99 3.16
C ALA A 182 -8.03 -26.53 1.80
N PRO A 183 -7.02 -27.22 1.24
CA PRO A 183 -6.44 -26.85 -0.06
C PRO A 183 -7.44 -26.92 -1.22
N ASP A 184 -8.50 -27.69 -1.09
CA ASP A 184 -9.60 -27.85 -2.06
C ASP A 184 -10.76 -26.85 -1.83
N ASP A 185 -10.63 -25.94 -0.86
CA ASP A 185 -11.58 -24.84 -0.70
C ASP A 185 -11.69 -24.02 -1.99
N ARG A 186 -12.88 -23.50 -2.27
CA ARG A 186 -13.17 -22.68 -3.47
C ARG A 186 -12.18 -21.52 -3.64
N ALA A 187 -11.78 -20.91 -2.54
CA ALA A 187 -10.84 -19.78 -2.58
C ALA A 187 -9.50 -20.15 -3.25
N PHE A 188 -9.03 -21.40 -3.08
CA PHE A 188 -7.78 -21.90 -3.65
C PHE A 188 -7.99 -22.62 -4.98
N ARG A 189 -9.02 -23.50 -5.06
CA ARG A 189 -9.32 -24.29 -6.27
C ARG A 189 -9.67 -23.38 -7.45
N ASP A 190 -10.51 -22.36 -7.21
CA ASP A 190 -11.05 -21.47 -8.25
C ASP A 190 -10.42 -20.08 -8.22
N GLY A 191 -9.49 -19.81 -7.30
CA GLY A 191 -8.81 -18.53 -7.16
C GLY A 191 -9.76 -17.39 -6.79
N VAL A 192 -10.62 -17.58 -5.76
CA VAL A 192 -11.66 -16.62 -5.37
C VAL A 192 -11.23 -15.73 -4.22
N ALA A 193 -11.39 -14.42 -4.38
CA ALA A 193 -11.32 -13.46 -3.28
C ALA A 193 -12.69 -12.81 -3.05
N VAL A 194 -13.00 -12.51 -1.79
CA VAL A 194 -14.29 -11.96 -1.38
C VAL A 194 -14.12 -10.55 -0.80
N PHE A 195 -14.99 -9.64 -1.22
CA PHE A 195 -15.22 -8.33 -0.59
C PHE A 195 -16.69 -8.23 -0.18
N ASP A 196 -16.97 -8.24 1.10
CA ASP A 196 -18.32 -8.19 1.64
C ASP A 196 -18.63 -6.82 2.25
N PHE A 197 -19.47 -6.06 1.57
CA PHE A 197 -19.92 -4.73 1.94
C PHE A 197 -21.21 -4.72 2.77
N SER A 198 -21.73 -5.88 3.18
CA SER A 198 -23.02 -6.00 3.88
C SER A 198 -23.08 -5.16 5.16
N GLN A 199 -21.96 -4.94 5.82
CA GLN A 199 -21.84 -4.13 7.02
C GLN A 199 -21.71 -2.62 6.78
N ALA A 200 -21.71 -2.16 5.53
CA ALA A 200 -21.68 -0.71 5.22
C ALA A 200 -22.91 0.03 5.81
N GLY A 201 -24.04 -0.66 5.94
CA GLY A 201 -25.25 -0.14 6.59
C GLY A 201 -25.12 0.09 8.10
N SER A 202 -24.22 -0.60 8.80
CA SER A 202 -23.97 -0.48 10.26
C SER A 202 -22.92 0.58 10.64
N GLY A 203 -22.53 1.43 9.66
CA GLY A 203 -21.59 2.53 9.88
C GLY A 203 -20.15 2.24 9.49
N LEU A 204 -19.85 1.04 9.02
CA LEU A 204 -18.58 0.71 8.40
C LEU A 204 -18.43 1.49 7.09
N GLN A 205 -17.28 2.16 6.92
CA GLN A 205 -16.92 2.83 5.67
C GLN A 205 -15.91 1.96 4.91
N GLY A 206 -16.30 0.75 4.58
CA GLY A 206 -15.42 -0.25 4.03
C GLY A 206 -16.11 -1.59 3.87
N TYR A 207 -15.38 -2.67 4.06
CA TYR A 207 -15.81 -4.03 3.79
C TYR A 207 -15.11 -5.03 4.72
N TYR A 208 -15.66 -6.23 4.80
CA TYR A 208 -14.98 -7.43 5.24
C TYR A 208 -14.35 -8.12 4.02
N TRP A 209 -13.17 -8.73 4.17
CA TRP A 209 -12.50 -9.45 3.08
C TRP A 209 -12.13 -10.88 3.45
N GLU A 210 -12.01 -11.73 2.43
CA GLU A 210 -11.40 -13.06 2.48
C GLU A 210 -10.47 -13.21 1.28
N PHE A 211 -9.17 -13.35 1.55
CA PHE A 211 -8.17 -13.51 0.50
C PHE A 211 -7.40 -14.81 0.70
N PRO A 212 -7.33 -15.70 -0.33
CA PRO A 212 -6.54 -16.90 -0.25
C PRO A 212 -5.06 -16.56 -0.09
N SER A 213 -4.40 -17.19 0.85
CA SER A 213 -3.01 -16.89 1.23
C SER A 213 -2.27 -18.19 1.54
N LEU A 214 -1.01 -18.28 1.15
CA LEU A 214 -0.15 -19.41 1.50
C LEU A 214 0.78 -19.02 2.65
N ILE A 215 0.92 -19.87 3.65
CA ILE A 215 1.88 -19.75 4.74
C ILE A 215 2.62 -21.08 4.84
N ASP A 216 3.91 -21.07 4.57
CA ASP A 216 4.73 -22.29 4.54
C ASP A 216 4.13 -23.38 3.63
N GLY A 217 3.54 -22.99 2.50
CA GLY A 217 2.87 -23.86 1.54
C GLY A 217 1.48 -24.35 1.96
N GLN A 218 1.00 -23.99 3.15
CA GLN A 218 -0.33 -24.36 3.63
C GLN A 218 -1.38 -23.28 3.28
N ALA A 219 -2.63 -23.72 3.08
CA ALA A 219 -3.76 -22.88 2.71
C ALA A 219 -4.33 -22.15 3.94
N PHE A 220 -4.40 -20.84 3.87
CA PHE A 220 -5.01 -19.93 4.85
C PHE A 220 -5.89 -18.90 4.16
N LEU A 221 -7.02 -18.54 4.75
CA LEU A 221 -7.70 -17.30 4.39
C LEU A 221 -7.21 -16.15 5.30
N ASN A 222 -6.69 -15.11 4.66
CA ASN A 222 -6.48 -13.83 5.29
C ASN A 222 -7.83 -13.12 5.32
N ARG A 223 -8.40 -12.96 6.51
CA ARG A 223 -9.72 -12.36 6.74
C ARG A 223 -9.61 -11.10 7.56
N GLY A 224 -10.45 -10.13 7.25
CA GLY A 224 -10.42 -8.93 8.06
C GLY A 224 -11.48 -7.90 7.70
N VAL A 225 -11.40 -6.75 8.36
CA VAL A 225 -12.30 -5.61 8.17
C VAL A 225 -11.49 -4.36 7.92
N PHE A 226 -11.78 -3.68 6.82
CA PHE A 226 -11.24 -2.37 6.47
C PHE A 226 -12.26 -1.28 6.71
N ASP A 227 -11.85 -0.18 7.37
CA ASP A 227 -12.66 1.03 7.58
C ASP A 227 -11.88 2.25 7.07
N SER A 228 -12.23 2.73 5.90
CA SER A 228 -11.59 3.86 5.22
C SER A 228 -11.64 5.17 6.02
N ARG A 229 -12.68 5.37 6.83
CA ARG A 229 -12.87 6.63 7.57
C ARG A 229 -12.85 7.89 6.69
N VAL A 230 -13.23 7.76 5.42
CA VAL A 230 -13.24 8.91 4.48
C VAL A 230 -14.19 10.02 4.94
N GLN A 231 -15.27 9.67 5.64
CA GLN A 231 -16.18 10.60 6.30
C GLN A 231 -15.89 10.67 7.81
N THR A 232 -14.94 11.50 8.18
CA THR A 232 -14.40 11.58 9.55
C THR A 232 -15.41 12.01 10.61
N LYS A 233 -16.45 12.73 10.23
CA LYS A 233 -17.53 13.21 11.12
C LYS A 233 -18.52 12.12 11.53
N ARG A 234 -18.54 10.97 10.83
CA ARG A 234 -19.43 9.85 11.17
C ARG A 234 -18.92 9.05 12.37
N PRO A 235 -19.81 8.43 13.15
CA PRO A 235 -19.42 7.50 14.20
C PRO A 235 -18.44 6.43 13.69
N ARG A 236 -17.60 5.95 14.58
CA ARG A 236 -16.66 4.86 14.25
C ARG A 236 -17.38 3.52 14.34
N ALA A 237 -17.27 2.68 13.33
CA ALA A 237 -17.68 1.29 13.43
C ALA A 237 -16.89 0.55 14.52
N ALA A 238 -17.53 -0.34 15.23
CA ALA A 238 -16.91 -1.26 16.19
C ALA A 238 -16.27 -2.43 15.42
N LEU A 239 -15.06 -2.26 14.89
CA LEU A 239 -14.43 -3.21 13.95
C LEU A 239 -14.35 -4.63 14.49
N LYS A 240 -14.10 -4.81 15.79
CA LYS A 240 -14.05 -6.15 16.40
C LYS A 240 -15.43 -6.83 16.35
N GLN A 241 -16.50 -6.08 16.59
CA GLN A 241 -17.87 -6.60 16.48
C GLN A 241 -18.19 -6.95 15.02
N VAL A 242 -17.89 -6.05 14.07
CA VAL A 242 -18.09 -6.30 12.61
C VAL A 242 -17.35 -7.56 12.18
N LEU A 243 -16.09 -7.73 12.58
CA LEU A 243 -15.31 -8.91 12.28
C LEU A 243 -15.93 -10.18 12.88
N SER A 244 -16.35 -10.12 14.16
CA SER A 244 -17.01 -11.24 14.85
C SER A 244 -18.30 -11.67 14.14
N GLU A 245 -19.18 -10.72 13.82
CA GLU A 245 -20.44 -10.99 13.13
C GLU A 245 -20.18 -11.60 11.73
N SER A 246 -19.21 -11.07 11.00
CA SER A 246 -18.84 -11.61 9.68
C SER A 246 -18.31 -13.04 9.74
N LEU A 247 -17.54 -13.38 10.77
CA LEU A 247 -17.03 -14.73 11.01
C LEU A 247 -18.14 -15.70 11.46
N THR A 248 -19.03 -15.26 12.37
CA THR A 248 -20.16 -16.06 12.82
C THR A 248 -21.05 -16.48 11.65
N ASN A 249 -21.30 -15.57 10.71
CA ASN A 249 -22.05 -15.87 9.47
C ASN A 249 -21.34 -16.92 8.58
N ARG A 250 -20.08 -17.23 8.85
CA ARG A 250 -19.24 -18.23 8.17
C ARG A 250 -18.92 -19.45 9.04
N GLY A 251 -19.66 -19.59 10.17
CA GLY A 251 -19.49 -20.71 11.11
C GLY A 251 -18.18 -20.71 11.88
N ARG A 252 -17.55 -19.52 12.07
CA ARG A 252 -16.28 -19.36 12.80
C ARG A 252 -16.49 -18.45 14.01
N ASP A 253 -15.76 -18.71 15.11
CA ASP A 253 -15.71 -17.83 16.27
C ASP A 253 -14.42 -16.98 16.26
N LEU A 254 -14.57 -15.67 16.45
CA LEU A 254 -13.43 -14.75 16.53
C LEU A 254 -12.51 -15.06 17.72
N ALA A 255 -13.04 -15.68 18.78
CA ALA A 255 -12.25 -16.03 19.96
C ALA A 255 -11.13 -17.05 19.67
N ASP A 256 -11.25 -17.83 18.58
CA ASP A 256 -10.28 -18.84 18.19
C ASP A 256 -9.04 -18.27 17.48
N PHE A 257 -9.04 -16.97 17.15
CA PHE A 257 -8.00 -16.39 16.31
C PHE A 257 -7.34 -15.15 16.93
N PRO A 258 -6.01 -15.03 16.84
CA PRO A 258 -5.30 -13.81 17.25
C PRO A 258 -5.64 -12.64 16.31
N ILE A 259 -6.20 -11.57 16.87
CA ILE A 259 -6.54 -10.37 16.10
C ILE A 259 -5.32 -9.46 16.02
N LYS A 260 -4.98 -9.05 14.81
CA LYS A 260 -3.97 -8.00 14.57
C LYS A 260 -4.65 -6.76 13.99
N GLY A 261 -4.12 -5.57 14.29
CA GLY A 261 -4.64 -4.30 13.76
C GLY A 261 -3.53 -3.38 13.28
N HIS A 262 -3.79 -2.62 12.22
CA HIS A 262 -2.84 -1.66 11.68
C HIS A 262 -3.57 -0.44 11.10
N PRO A 263 -3.06 0.80 11.31
CA PRO A 263 -3.56 1.96 10.58
C PRO A 263 -3.01 1.96 9.14
N ILE A 264 -3.83 2.43 8.20
CA ILE A 264 -3.41 2.74 6.83
C ILE A 264 -3.64 4.23 6.62
N ARG A 265 -2.64 4.94 6.06
CA ARG A 265 -2.87 6.31 5.62
C ARG A 265 -3.51 6.28 4.24
N ARG A 266 -4.73 6.80 4.13
CA ARG A 266 -5.37 7.00 2.83
C ARG A 266 -4.91 8.32 2.19
N PHE A 267 -4.88 8.34 0.89
CA PHE A 267 -4.57 9.53 0.10
C PHE A 267 -5.53 10.70 0.41
N ARG A 268 -4.97 11.89 0.45
CA ARG A 268 -5.68 13.17 0.58
C ARG A 268 -5.02 14.19 -0.34
N SER A 269 -5.81 14.86 -1.17
CA SER A 269 -5.30 15.88 -2.09
C SER A 269 -4.81 17.17 -1.41
N ASP A 270 -5.22 17.38 -0.15
CA ASP A 270 -4.83 18.53 0.68
C ASP A 270 -3.68 18.23 1.65
N PHE A 271 -3.08 17.03 1.55
CA PHE A 271 -1.93 16.66 2.37
C PHE A 271 -0.63 16.84 1.57
N PRO A 272 0.39 17.52 2.13
CA PRO A 272 1.66 17.68 1.44
C PRO A 272 2.36 16.34 1.23
N VAL A 273 2.87 16.11 0.02
CA VAL A 273 3.60 14.88 -0.34
C VAL A 273 5.10 15.15 -0.51
N SER A 274 5.51 16.41 -0.46
CA SER A 274 6.92 16.83 -0.55
C SER A 274 7.19 18.13 0.19
N ALA A 275 8.44 18.37 0.48
CA ALA A 275 9.04 19.64 0.89
C ALA A 275 10.45 19.72 0.28
N PRO A 276 11.13 20.86 0.33
CA PRO A 276 12.51 20.93 -0.14
C PRO A 276 13.35 19.81 0.46
N ARG A 277 13.99 18.99 -0.40
CA ARG A 277 14.81 17.82 -0.06
C ARG A 277 14.07 16.63 0.57
N ILE A 278 12.75 16.63 0.61
CA ILE A 278 11.93 15.58 1.22
C ILE A 278 10.83 15.13 0.28
N LEU A 279 10.70 13.83 0.08
CA LEU A 279 9.61 13.17 -0.64
C LEU A 279 8.90 12.15 0.26
N LEU A 280 7.59 12.04 0.15
CA LEU A 280 6.83 10.95 0.74
C LEU A 280 6.49 9.89 -0.30
N ALA A 281 6.58 8.62 0.06
CA ALA A 281 6.25 7.50 -0.83
C ALA A 281 5.48 6.40 -0.09
N GLY A 282 4.53 5.76 -0.79
CA GLY A 282 3.69 4.71 -0.22
C GLY A 282 2.73 5.22 0.86
N ASP A 283 2.53 4.45 1.93
CA ASP A 283 1.57 4.80 2.98
C ASP A 283 1.89 6.14 3.69
N SER A 284 3.15 6.59 3.69
CA SER A 284 3.48 7.91 4.25
C SER A 284 2.88 9.05 3.43
N ALA A 285 2.76 8.89 2.10
CA ALA A 285 2.07 9.81 1.20
C ALA A 285 0.56 9.58 1.18
N GLY A 286 0.14 8.36 1.42
CA GLY A 286 -1.25 7.92 1.40
C GLY A 286 -1.62 7.07 0.17
N VAL A 287 -2.37 5.99 0.43
CA VAL A 287 -2.77 5.01 -0.59
C VAL A 287 -4.28 5.00 -0.80
N ASP A 288 -4.80 4.03 -1.53
CA ASP A 288 -6.20 3.97 -1.96
C ASP A 288 -7.22 4.14 -0.81
N PRO A 289 -8.06 5.18 -0.86
CA PRO A 289 -9.09 5.40 0.14
C PRO A 289 -10.34 4.51 -0.03
N LEU A 290 -10.49 3.86 -1.18
CA LEU A 290 -11.70 3.10 -1.53
C LEU A 290 -11.59 1.64 -1.09
N LEU A 291 -10.56 0.94 -1.52
CA LEU A 291 -10.36 -0.48 -1.25
C LEU A 291 -9.12 -0.76 -0.39
N GLY A 292 -8.36 0.28 0.03
CA GLY A 292 -7.18 0.09 0.85
C GLY A 292 -6.00 -0.56 0.12
N GLU A 293 -6.01 -0.57 -1.23
CA GLU A 293 -4.89 -1.07 -2.02
C GLU A 293 -3.63 -0.28 -1.69
N GLY A 294 -2.58 -0.98 -1.23
CA GLY A 294 -1.36 -0.34 -0.76
C GLY A 294 -0.11 -0.74 -1.52
N ILE A 295 0.09 -2.03 -1.83
CA ILE A 295 1.35 -2.54 -2.38
C ILE A 295 1.63 -1.96 -3.77
N SER A 296 0.68 -2.09 -4.71
CA SER A 296 0.84 -1.59 -6.08
C SER A 296 1.05 -0.07 -6.11
N TYR A 297 0.27 0.67 -5.30
CA TYR A 297 0.45 2.12 -5.16
C TYR A 297 1.82 2.48 -4.56
N ALA A 298 2.30 1.71 -3.58
CA ALA A 298 3.62 1.92 -2.98
C ALA A 298 4.75 1.74 -4.02
N LEU A 299 4.64 0.71 -4.87
CA LEU A 299 5.56 0.51 -5.99
C LEU A 299 5.54 1.71 -6.96
N GLY A 300 4.36 2.20 -7.34
CA GLY A 300 4.19 3.38 -8.20
C GLY A 300 4.75 4.67 -7.59
N TYR A 301 4.52 4.89 -6.30
CA TYR A 301 5.16 6.02 -5.60
C TYR A 301 6.69 5.95 -5.67
N GLY A 302 7.24 4.74 -5.55
CA GLY A 302 8.69 4.53 -5.65
C GLY A 302 9.24 4.93 -7.01
N GLN A 303 8.57 4.54 -8.10
CA GLN A 303 8.91 4.95 -9.45
C GLN A 303 8.90 6.48 -9.59
N VAL A 304 7.80 7.14 -9.21
CA VAL A 304 7.68 8.61 -9.30
C VAL A 304 8.71 9.33 -8.45
N ALA A 305 9.03 8.81 -7.26
CA ALA A 305 10.05 9.39 -6.39
C ALA A 305 11.44 9.30 -7.04
N ALA A 306 11.78 8.17 -7.64
CA ALA A 306 13.05 7.99 -8.35
C ALA A 306 13.18 8.94 -9.54
N GLU A 307 12.17 9.02 -10.40
CA GLU A 307 12.13 9.94 -11.54
C GLU A 307 12.28 11.41 -11.09
N ALA A 308 11.58 11.79 -10.02
CA ALA A 308 11.69 13.14 -9.45
C ALA A 308 13.10 13.44 -8.92
N ILE A 309 13.76 12.45 -8.28
CA ILE A 309 15.12 12.59 -7.77
C ILE A 309 16.12 12.73 -8.91
N VAL A 310 16.03 11.88 -9.94
CA VAL A 310 16.93 11.95 -11.12
C VAL A 310 16.86 13.34 -11.75
N ASP A 311 15.65 13.83 -12.02
CA ASP A 311 15.45 15.17 -12.60
C ASP A 311 15.96 16.30 -11.69
N ALA A 312 15.72 16.19 -10.39
CA ALA A 312 16.14 17.19 -9.40
C ALA A 312 17.66 17.32 -9.34
N PHE A 313 18.38 16.21 -9.39
CA PHE A 313 19.85 16.22 -9.44
C PHE A 313 20.38 16.74 -10.77
N ALA A 314 19.76 16.38 -11.90
CA ALA A 314 20.14 16.88 -13.22
C ALA A 314 19.98 18.41 -13.34
N ARG A 315 18.94 18.97 -12.72
CA ARG A 315 18.64 20.42 -12.74
C ARG A 315 19.24 21.20 -11.58
N ASN A 316 19.86 20.50 -10.61
CA ASN A 316 20.33 21.08 -9.34
C ASN A 316 19.22 21.83 -8.59
N ASP A 317 17.98 21.31 -8.66
CA ASP A 317 16.80 21.85 -7.98
C ASP A 317 16.14 20.75 -7.11
N LEU A 318 16.41 20.78 -5.81
CA LEU A 318 15.89 19.85 -4.83
C LEU A 318 14.64 20.40 -4.11
N SER A 319 13.89 21.31 -4.71
CA SER A 319 12.67 21.87 -4.15
C SER A 319 11.48 20.91 -4.17
N PHE A 320 11.42 20.03 -5.16
CA PHE A 320 10.36 19.05 -5.38
C PHE A 320 8.94 19.66 -5.50
N VAL A 321 8.82 20.88 -5.96
CA VAL A 321 7.53 21.58 -6.09
C VAL A 321 6.57 20.87 -7.06
N SER A 322 7.09 20.20 -8.09
CA SER A 322 6.31 19.46 -9.10
C SER A 322 5.97 18.02 -8.70
N TYR A 323 6.38 17.55 -7.52
CA TYR A 323 6.22 16.13 -7.16
C TYR A 323 4.76 15.70 -7.08
N ALA A 324 3.88 16.54 -6.54
CA ALA A 324 2.44 16.27 -6.50
C ALA A 324 1.83 16.12 -7.91
N ASP A 325 2.28 16.92 -8.88
CA ASP A 325 1.82 16.85 -10.26
C ASP A 325 2.32 15.56 -10.94
N ARG A 326 3.55 15.15 -10.67
CA ARG A 326 4.08 13.86 -11.15
C ARG A 326 3.26 12.68 -10.63
N ILE A 327 2.90 12.67 -9.35
CA ILE A 327 1.98 11.67 -8.78
C ILE A 327 0.66 11.63 -9.55
N GLN A 328 0.10 12.81 -9.88
CA GLN A 328 -1.17 12.90 -10.62
C GLN A 328 -1.03 12.49 -12.11
N ALA A 329 0.15 12.61 -12.68
CA ALA A 329 0.42 12.21 -14.08
C ALA A 329 0.71 10.71 -14.20
N HIS A 330 1.10 10.02 -13.13
CA HIS A 330 1.46 8.61 -13.15
C HIS A 330 0.21 7.72 -13.40
N PRO A 331 0.23 6.78 -14.37
CA PRO A 331 -0.95 6.01 -14.77
C PRO A 331 -1.70 5.32 -13.61
N LEU A 332 -0.96 4.71 -12.68
CA LEU A 332 -1.56 4.04 -11.52
C LEU A 332 -2.06 5.02 -10.45
N LEU A 333 -1.29 6.11 -10.16
CA LEU A 333 -1.57 7.02 -9.06
C LEU A 333 -2.59 8.11 -9.41
N SER A 334 -2.77 8.44 -10.68
CA SER A 334 -3.70 9.48 -11.17
C SER A 334 -5.15 9.25 -10.70
N GLY A 335 -5.55 7.98 -10.53
CA GLY A 335 -6.88 7.59 -10.06
C GLY A 335 -7.18 7.90 -8.59
N LEU A 336 -6.18 8.22 -7.77
CA LEU A 336 -6.36 8.39 -6.32
C LEU A 336 -7.36 9.51 -5.96
N LYS A 337 -7.34 10.64 -6.66
CA LYS A 337 -8.31 11.75 -6.46
C LYS A 337 -9.74 11.28 -6.76
N THR A 338 -9.94 10.58 -7.86
CA THR A 338 -11.25 10.03 -8.25
C THR A 338 -11.73 9.00 -7.22
N ARG A 339 -10.83 8.14 -6.72
CA ARG A 339 -11.15 7.15 -5.67
C ARG A 339 -11.55 7.81 -4.35
N VAL A 340 -10.99 8.98 -3.98
CA VAL A 340 -11.47 9.79 -2.85
C VAL A 340 -12.92 10.24 -3.08
N ALA A 341 -13.26 10.74 -4.27
CA ALA A 341 -14.62 11.19 -4.58
C ALA A 341 -15.61 10.02 -4.55
N ILE A 342 -15.24 8.90 -5.19
CA ILE A 342 -16.06 7.68 -5.22
C ILE A 342 -16.28 7.16 -3.79
N SER A 343 -15.24 7.05 -2.96
CA SER A 343 -15.39 6.56 -1.60
C SER A 343 -16.26 7.47 -0.73
N LYS A 344 -16.18 8.79 -0.91
CA LYS A 344 -17.10 9.74 -0.26
C LYS A 344 -18.55 9.52 -0.70
N LEU A 345 -18.78 9.26 -1.98
CA LEU A 345 -20.12 9.02 -2.53
C LEU A 345 -20.70 7.70 -2.01
N ILE A 346 -19.95 6.59 -2.10
CA ILE A 346 -20.39 5.26 -1.68
C ILE A 346 -20.72 5.23 -0.18
N TYR A 347 -19.92 5.90 0.64
CA TYR A 347 -20.14 5.92 2.10
C TYR A 347 -20.98 7.11 2.58
N TRP A 348 -21.55 7.92 1.65
CA TRP A 348 -22.40 9.08 1.97
C TRP A 348 -23.81 8.72 2.45
N PRO A 349 -24.52 7.75 1.85
CA PRO A 349 -25.93 7.55 2.10
C PRO A 349 -26.22 7.20 3.56
N LYS A 350 -27.19 7.92 4.16
CA LYS A 350 -27.67 7.66 5.52
C LYS A 350 -28.81 6.62 5.54
N LEU A 351 -29.47 6.41 4.40
CA LEU A 351 -30.63 5.54 4.24
C LEU A 351 -30.28 4.30 3.44
N ILE A 352 -30.85 3.17 3.84
CA ILE A 352 -30.59 1.84 3.24
C ILE A 352 -30.81 1.82 1.73
N TRP A 353 -31.90 2.40 1.26
CA TRP A 353 -32.23 2.44 -0.16
C TRP A 353 -31.24 3.27 -1.00
N GLN A 354 -30.66 4.32 -0.40
CA GLN A 354 -29.63 5.12 -1.07
C GLN A 354 -28.32 4.33 -1.19
N GLN A 355 -28.02 3.49 -0.22
CA GLN A 355 -26.86 2.60 -0.28
C GLN A 355 -27.05 1.51 -1.34
N GLU A 356 -28.25 0.93 -1.47
CA GLU A 356 -28.57 -0.03 -2.53
C GLU A 356 -28.45 0.60 -3.91
N LEU A 357 -28.97 1.83 -4.07
CA LEU A 357 -28.84 2.57 -5.33
C LEU A 357 -27.38 2.88 -5.66
N ALA A 358 -26.61 3.39 -4.68
CA ALA A 358 -25.19 3.66 -4.83
C ALA A 358 -24.40 2.39 -5.17
N TRP A 359 -24.78 1.24 -4.59
CA TRP A 359 -24.19 -0.06 -4.90
C TRP A 359 -24.47 -0.50 -6.34
N ARG A 360 -25.72 -0.39 -6.81
CA ARG A 360 -26.11 -0.69 -8.20
C ARG A 360 -25.35 0.18 -9.21
N PHE A 361 -25.20 1.48 -8.91
CA PHE A 361 -24.40 2.38 -9.75
C PHE A 361 -22.89 2.08 -9.67
N SER A 362 -22.36 1.73 -8.50
CA SER A 362 -20.95 1.38 -8.36
C SER A 362 -20.58 0.09 -9.09
N SER A 363 -21.46 -0.91 -9.10
CA SER A 363 -21.28 -2.14 -9.88
C SER A 363 -21.26 -1.89 -11.39
N MET A 364 -22.09 -0.95 -11.88
CA MET A 364 -22.04 -0.49 -13.28
C MET A 364 -20.74 0.25 -13.61
N ILE A 365 -20.25 1.09 -12.70
CA ILE A 365 -18.98 1.82 -12.85
C ILE A 365 -17.80 0.84 -12.83
N LEU A 366 -17.78 -0.11 -11.91
CA LEU A 366 -16.73 -1.14 -11.83
C LEU A 366 -16.76 -2.05 -13.07
N GLY A 367 -17.93 -2.43 -13.58
CA GLY A 367 -18.08 -3.15 -14.86
C GLY A 367 -17.64 -2.32 -16.08
N GLY A 368 -17.80 -1.00 -16.04
CA GLY A 368 -17.27 -0.09 -17.07
C GLY A 368 -15.74 0.00 -17.03
N PHE A 369 -15.14 0.01 -15.86
CA PHE A 369 -13.67 -0.01 -15.68
C PHE A 369 -13.04 -1.31 -16.19
N GLN A 370 -13.69 -2.46 -16.03
CA GLN A 370 -13.22 -3.73 -16.62
C GLN A 370 -13.19 -3.68 -18.14
N ARG A 371 -14.23 -3.17 -18.78
CA ARG A 371 -14.27 -3.02 -20.26
C ARG A 371 -13.23 -2.03 -20.76
N TYR A 372 -12.96 -0.96 -20.02
CA TYR A 372 -11.93 0.01 -20.34
C TYR A 372 -10.52 -0.59 -20.26
N ARG A 373 -10.21 -1.41 -19.24
CA ARG A 373 -8.92 -2.11 -19.11
C ARG A 373 -8.72 -3.18 -20.18
N GLN A 374 -9.76 -3.91 -20.57
CA GLN A 374 -9.69 -4.91 -21.65
C GLN A 374 -9.49 -4.28 -23.04
N GLY A 375 -9.97 -3.05 -23.26
CA GLY A 375 -9.79 -2.32 -24.52
C GLY A 375 -8.37 -1.78 -24.79
N PHE A 376 -7.51 -1.70 -23.77
CA PHE A 376 -6.12 -1.25 -23.92
C PHE A 376 -5.09 -2.38 -23.97
N GLY A 377 -5.51 -3.65 -23.87
CA GLY A 377 -4.65 -4.83 -23.88
C GLY A 377 -4.29 -5.40 -25.27
N THR A 378 -4.74 -4.76 -26.37
CA THR A 378 -4.43 -5.25 -27.72
C THR A 378 -4.07 -4.08 -28.63
N ARG A 379 -2.81 -3.66 -28.58
CA ARG A 379 -2.13 -3.09 -29.75
C ARG A 379 -0.77 -3.77 -29.88
N PRO A 380 -0.44 -4.24 -31.09
CA PRO A 380 0.75 -4.99 -31.42
C PRO A 380 2.02 -4.16 -31.26
#